data_9c9511f5bce2bfb40f6bcc70ea39cc7c
#
_entry.id   9c9511f5bce2bfb40f6bcc70ea39cc7c
#
_cell.length_a   1.000
_cell.length_b   1.000
_cell.length_c   1.000
_cell.angle_alpha   90.00
_cell.angle_beta   90.00
_cell.angle_gamma   90.00
#
_symmetry.space_group_name_H-M   'P 1'
#
loop_
_entity.id
_entity.type
_entity.pdbx_description
1 polymer ?
#
loop_
_entity_poly.entity_id
_entity_poly.type
_entity_poly.pdbx_seq_one_letter_code
_entity_poly.pdbx_strand_id
1 'polypeptide(L)'
;MKYIFDFDDVLFNNTKQFKEHIYKCLEKAGISRTVAETYYTEVREKEFSLKNFISTLLKRGKIDKKMEDIYEEIMSECPNFINNELLDEIERLGKNNCYLVTYGGKEFQQDKLDRSGVSIYFSQTYVVTESKNEIISMICASHKDEQVVFFDDKPKFLNDVSLKDCPNLVPIQYKEDLDFRELVREKTLHNLEMARRR
;
A
#
# COMPACT_ATOMS: atom_id res chain seq x y z
N MET A 1 -10.49 10.36 16.35
CA MET A 1 -10.27 9.05 15.70
C MET A 1 -9.16 9.19 14.67
N LYS A 2 -8.27 8.22 14.57
CA LYS A 2 -7.18 8.21 13.60
C LYS A 2 -7.30 7.01 12.67
N TYR A 3 -6.74 7.12 11.47
CA TYR A 3 -6.86 6.12 10.42
C TYR A 3 -5.48 5.83 9.84
N ILE A 4 -5.15 4.56 9.71
CA ILE A 4 -3.93 4.09 9.07
C ILE A 4 -4.34 3.30 7.84
N PHE A 5 -3.79 3.63 6.69
CA PHE A 5 -4.05 2.96 5.42
C PHE A 5 -2.79 2.26 4.93
N ASP A 6 -2.93 1.03 4.46
CA ASP A 6 -1.94 0.46 3.55
C ASP A 6 -2.01 1.18 2.20
N PHE A 7 -0.99 1.03 1.41
CA PHE A 7 -0.89 1.63 0.08
C PHE A 7 -1.25 0.65 -1.03
N ASP A 8 -0.47 -0.43 -1.17
CA ASP A 8 -0.67 -1.40 -2.24
C ASP A 8 -1.97 -2.21 -2.04
N ASP A 9 -2.75 -2.37 -3.09
CA ASP A 9 -4.03 -3.09 -3.10
C ASP A 9 -5.10 -2.53 -2.13
N VAL A 10 -4.87 -1.32 -1.59
CA VAL A 10 -5.83 -0.51 -0.80
C VAL A 10 -6.07 0.82 -1.50
N LEU A 11 -5.10 1.73 -1.46
CA LEU A 11 -5.19 3.04 -2.12
C LEU A 11 -4.59 3.03 -3.53
N PHE A 12 -3.58 2.22 -3.77
CA PHE A 12 -2.87 2.07 -5.04
C PHE A 12 -3.12 0.69 -5.64
N ASN A 13 -3.30 0.65 -6.97
CA ASN A 13 -3.49 -0.60 -7.71
C ASN A 13 -4.72 -1.42 -7.25
N ASN A 14 -5.80 -0.75 -6.84
CA ASN A 14 -7.02 -1.37 -6.31
C ASN A 14 -7.65 -2.42 -7.26
N THR A 15 -7.35 -2.37 -8.55
CA THR A 15 -7.83 -3.33 -9.56
C THR A 15 -6.72 -4.27 -10.05
N LYS A 16 -5.55 -4.25 -9.41
CA LYS A 16 -4.35 -5.01 -9.80
C LYS A 16 -3.82 -4.69 -11.21
N GLN A 17 -4.21 -3.54 -11.73
CA GLN A 17 -3.87 -3.12 -13.10
C GLN A 17 -2.43 -2.65 -13.25
N PHE A 18 -1.80 -2.15 -12.17
CA PHE A 18 -0.41 -1.67 -12.24
C PHE A 18 0.57 -2.79 -12.63
N LYS A 19 0.39 -4.00 -12.11
CA LYS A 19 1.20 -5.16 -12.49
C LYS A 19 1.01 -5.51 -13.97
N GLU A 20 -0.22 -5.42 -14.47
CA GLU A 20 -0.50 -5.61 -15.90
C GLU A 20 0.15 -4.52 -16.76
N HIS A 21 0.16 -3.28 -16.29
CA HIS A 21 0.86 -2.20 -16.95
C HIS A 21 2.37 -2.44 -17.01
N ILE A 22 3.01 -2.88 -15.90
CA ILE A 22 4.41 -3.27 -15.90
C ILE A 22 4.69 -4.31 -16.99
N TYR A 23 3.90 -5.37 -17.07
CA TYR A 23 4.11 -6.42 -18.08
C TYR A 23 3.94 -5.89 -19.51
N LYS A 24 2.95 -5.03 -19.77
CA LYS A 24 2.77 -4.40 -21.09
C LYS A 24 3.98 -3.56 -21.51
N CYS A 25 4.54 -2.76 -20.61
CA CYS A 25 5.75 -1.99 -20.88
C CYS A 25 6.96 -2.90 -21.17
N LEU A 26 7.09 -4.00 -20.42
CA LEU A 26 8.15 -4.99 -20.66
C LEU A 26 7.99 -5.69 -22.01
N GLU A 27 6.78 -6.08 -22.41
CA GLU A 27 6.49 -6.67 -23.73
C GLU A 27 6.81 -5.69 -24.86
N LYS A 28 6.42 -4.43 -24.73
CA LYS A 28 6.77 -3.34 -25.66
C LYS A 28 8.30 -3.15 -25.74
N ALA A 29 9.00 -3.40 -24.66
CA ALA A 29 10.46 -3.40 -24.64
C ALA A 29 11.10 -4.65 -25.30
N GLY A 30 10.31 -5.67 -25.67
CA GLY A 30 10.77 -6.93 -26.26
C GLY A 30 11.02 -8.04 -25.24
N ILE A 31 10.59 -7.87 -24.01
CA ILE A 31 10.69 -8.88 -22.96
C ILE A 31 9.43 -9.71 -22.94
N SER A 32 9.54 -11.02 -23.17
CA SER A 32 8.38 -11.93 -23.12
C SER A 32 7.71 -11.90 -21.76
N ARG A 33 6.39 -11.81 -21.72
CA ARG A 33 5.56 -11.86 -20.51
C ARG A 33 5.86 -13.09 -19.66
N THR A 34 5.92 -14.27 -20.28
CA THR A 34 6.22 -15.52 -19.56
C THR A 34 7.58 -15.46 -18.83
N VAL A 35 8.59 -14.88 -19.47
CA VAL A 35 9.92 -14.71 -18.85
C VAL A 35 9.84 -13.73 -17.68
N ALA A 36 9.13 -12.63 -17.85
CA ALA A 36 8.95 -11.64 -16.79
C ALA A 36 8.18 -12.21 -15.59
N GLU A 37 7.08 -12.93 -15.83
CA GLU A 37 6.27 -13.57 -14.78
C GLU A 37 7.06 -14.64 -14.01
N THR A 38 7.82 -15.48 -14.73
CA THR A 38 8.67 -16.48 -14.10
C THR A 38 9.71 -15.83 -13.21
N TYR A 39 10.42 -14.82 -13.71
CA TYR A 39 11.43 -14.13 -12.91
C TYR A 39 10.82 -13.32 -11.75
N TYR A 40 9.64 -12.74 -11.92
CA TYR A 40 8.92 -12.08 -10.82
C TYR A 40 8.65 -13.05 -9.68
N THR A 41 8.26 -14.29 -9.97
CA THR A 41 8.00 -15.31 -8.94
C THR A 41 9.27 -15.66 -8.15
N GLU A 42 10.45 -15.61 -8.79
CA GLU A 42 11.74 -15.86 -8.13
C GLU A 42 12.14 -14.75 -7.15
N VAL A 43 11.74 -13.49 -7.43
CA VAL A 43 12.26 -12.31 -6.70
C VAL A 43 11.25 -11.64 -5.78
N ARG A 44 9.95 -11.91 -5.92
CA ARG A 44 8.85 -11.23 -5.18
C ARG A 44 8.89 -11.42 -3.66
N GLU A 45 9.50 -12.51 -3.18
CA GLU A 45 9.60 -12.82 -1.76
C GLU A 45 10.76 -12.07 -1.06
N LYS A 46 11.57 -11.37 -1.83
CA LYS A 46 12.68 -10.52 -1.35
C LYS A 46 12.28 -9.05 -1.38
N GLU A 47 13.18 -8.19 -0.92
CA GLU A 47 13.03 -6.75 -1.14
C GLU A 47 13.00 -6.47 -2.66
N PHE A 48 11.80 -6.19 -3.17
CA PHE A 48 11.58 -6.03 -4.61
C PHE A 48 12.06 -4.66 -5.08
N SER A 49 12.89 -4.65 -6.10
CA SER A 49 13.34 -3.46 -6.83
C SER A 49 12.96 -3.58 -8.30
N LEU A 50 12.06 -2.70 -8.77
CA LEU A 50 11.64 -2.67 -10.18
C LEU A 50 12.79 -2.38 -11.12
N LYS A 51 13.74 -1.50 -10.74
CA LYS A 51 14.95 -1.20 -11.54
C LYS A 51 15.81 -2.45 -11.73
N ASN A 52 16.09 -3.18 -10.65
CA ASN A 52 16.86 -4.43 -10.71
C ASN A 52 16.12 -5.50 -11.51
N PHE A 53 14.80 -5.56 -11.39
CA PHE A 53 13.96 -6.48 -12.14
C PHE A 53 14.08 -6.23 -13.66
N ILE A 54 13.88 -4.99 -14.10
CA ILE A 54 14.02 -4.59 -15.51
C ILE A 54 15.44 -4.85 -16.01
N SER A 55 16.46 -4.37 -15.28
CA SER A 55 17.88 -4.53 -15.67
C SER A 55 18.27 -5.99 -15.88
N THR A 56 17.80 -6.88 -14.99
CA THR A 56 18.09 -8.31 -15.09
C THR A 56 17.41 -8.94 -16.29
N LEU A 57 16.14 -8.58 -16.56
CA LEU A 57 15.41 -9.07 -17.72
C LEU A 57 16.04 -8.62 -19.04
N LEU A 58 16.46 -7.36 -19.14
CA LEU A 58 17.17 -6.84 -20.31
C LEU A 58 18.48 -7.61 -20.56
N LYS A 59 19.27 -7.84 -19.51
CA LYS A 59 20.54 -8.61 -19.60
C LYS A 59 20.30 -10.05 -20.04
N ARG A 60 19.32 -10.75 -19.42
CA ARG A 60 18.97 -12.13 -19.78
C ARG A 60 18.49 -12.26 -21.23
N GLY A 61 17.69 -11.29 -21.68
CA GLY A 61 17.16 -11.24 -23.04
C GLY A 61 18.15 -10.70 -24.10
N LYS A 62 19.32 -10.20 -23.69
CA LYS A 62 20.28 -9.47 -24.54
C LYS A 62 19.62 -8.34 -25.34
N ILE A 63 18.71 -7.61 -24.67
CA ILE A 63 17.93 -6.53 -25.26
C ILE A 63 18.69 -5.22 -25.05
N ASP A 64 19.00 -4.52 -26.15
CA ASP A 64 19.68 -3.22 -26.14
C ASP A 64 18.67 -2.09 -25.98
N LYS A 65 18.18 -1.93 -24.74
CA LYS A 65 17.33 -0.82 -24.29
C LYS A 65 17.81 -0.32 -22.93
N LYS A 66 17.57 0.96 -22.67
CA LYS A 66 17.91 1.54 -21.37
C LYS A 66 16.85 1.18 -20.34
N MET A 67 17.27 0.73 -19.18
CA MET A 67 16.41 0.39 -18.05
C MET A 67 15.60 1.62 -17.61
N GLU A 68 16.25 2.77 -17.60
CA GLU A 68 15.66 4.05 -17.18
C GLU A 68 14.45 4.42 -18.00
N ASP A 69 14.50 4.25 -19.34
CA ASP A 69 13.40 4.59 -20.23
C ASP A 69 12.15 3.73 -19.95
N ILE A 70 12.36 2.44 -19.71
CA ILE A 70 11.26 1.50 -19.37
C ILE A 70 10.71 1.82 -17.97
N TYR A 71 11.60 2.09 -17.02
CA TYR A 71 11.23 2.46 -15.66
C TYR A 71 10.37 3.73 -15.64
N GLU A 72 10.79 4.78 -16.36
CA GLU A 72 10.03 6.03 -16.48
C GLU A 72 8.68 5.81 -17.16
N GLU A 73 8.61 5.02 -18.23
CA GLU A 73 7.34 4.68 -18.88
C GLU A 73 6.36 3.99 -17.92
N ILE A 74 6.87 3.08 -17.06
CA ILE A 74 6.05 2.40 -16.06
C ILE A 74 5.60 3.36 -14.97
N MET A 75 6.54 4.10 -14.40
CA MET A 75 6.29 4.87 -13.19
C MET A 75 5.55 6.20 -13.42
N SER A 76 5.61 6.75 -14.63
CA SER A 76 4.85 7.96 -15.00
C SER A 76 3.34 7.76 -14.92
N GLU A 77 2.86 6.52 -15.01
CA GLU A 77 1.44 6.18 -14.95
C GLU A 77 0.92 5.94 -13.53
N CYS A 78 1.77 6.03 -12.49
CA CYS A 78 1.35 5.81 -11.09
C CYS A 78 0.08 6.56 -10.67
N PRO A 79 -0.15 7.83 -11.06
CA PRO A 79 -1.39 8.54 -10.69
C PRO A 79 -2.67 7.85 -11.17
N ASN A 80 -2.61 7.11 -12.28
CA ASN A 80 -3.77 6.44 -12.89
C ASN A 80 -4.21 5.17 -12.15
N PHE A 81 -3.43 4.72 -11.17
CA PHE A 81 -3.72 3.51 -10.38
C PHE A 81 -4.20 3.82 -8.97
N ILE A 82 -4.55 5.05 -8.68
CA ILE A 82 -5.11 5.44 -7.39
C ILE A 82 -6.60 5.13 -7.32
N ASN A 83 -7.04 4.58 -6.21
CA ASN A 83 -8.45 4.44 -5.86
C ASN A 83 -9.01 5.81 -5.47
N ASN A 84 -9.57 6.52 -6.45
CA ASN A 84 -10.07 7.88 -6.25
C ASN A 84 -11.26 7.94 -5.28
N GLU A 85 -12.11 6.91 -5.25
CA GLU A 85 -13.24 6.86 -4.31
C GLU A 85 -12.75 6.79 -2.86
N LEU A 86 -11.73 5.96 -2.60
CA LEU A 86 -11.10 5.90 -1.28
C LEU A 86 -10.33 7.19 -0.96
N LEU A 87 -9.67 7.79 -1.95
CA LEU A 87 -8.93 9.05 -1.77
C LEU A 87 -9.87 10.18 -1.37
N ASP A 88 -11.06 10.28 -1.98
CA ASP A 88 -12.09 11.25 -1.62
C ASP A 88 -12.55 11.07 -0.16
N GLU A 89 -12.69 9.82 0.30
CA GLU A 89 -13.01 9.55 1.69
C GLU A 89 -11.87 9.92 2.64
N ILE A 90 -10.61 9.65 2.28
CA ILE A 90 -9.44 10.07 3.05
C ILE A 90 -9.39 11.59 3.18
N GLU A 91 -9.67 12.32 2.10
CA GLU A 91 -9.75 13.78 2.13
C GLU A 91 -10.84 14.28 3.10
N ARG A 92 -12.02 13.65 3.11
CA ARG A 92 -13.12 13.97 4.04
C ARG A 92 -12.77 13.69 5.50
N LEU A 93 -12.02 12.62 5.78
CA LEU A 93 -11.53 12.31 7.12
C LEU A 93 -10.56 13.37 7.64
N GLY A 94 -9.91 14.06 6.72
CA GLY A 94 -8.97 15.15 6.94
C GLY A 94 -7.55 14.68 7.22
N LYS A 95 -6.60 15.35 6.58
CA LYS A 95 -5.16 15.03 6.58
C LYS A 95 -4.60 14.68 7.97
N ASN A 96 -4.94 15.47 8.99
CA ASN A 96 -4.39 15.32 10.34
C ASN A 96 -4.87 14.02 11.06
N ASN A 97 -5.84 13.33 10.48
CA ASN A 97 -6.39 12.10 11.02
C ASN A 97 -5.88 10.86 10.28
N CYS A 98 -5.23 11.03 9.13
CA CYS A 98 -4.87 9.94 8.24
C CYS A 98 -3.35 9.73 8.20
N TYR A 99 -2.92 8.47 8.27
CA TYR A 99 -1.56 7.99 8.14
C TYR A 99 -1.50 6.96 7.03
N LEU A 100 -0.38 6.90 6.31
CA LEU A 100 -0.15 5.86 5.32
C LEU A 100 1.07 5.04 5.77
N VAL A 101 0.93 3.71 5.81
CA VAL A 101 2.00 2.79 6.21
C VAL A 101 2.07 1.64 5.21
N THR A 102 3.08 1.67 4.34
CA THR A 102 3.28 0.66 3.30
C THR A 102 4.51 -0.20 3.56
N TYR A 103 4.44 -1.46 3.15
CA TYR A 103 5.54 -2.43 3.25
C TYR A 103 6.11 -2.73 1.87
N GLY A 104 7.44 -2.74 1.74
CA GLY A 104 8.13 -3.18 0.52
C GLY A 104 9.51 -2.54 0.35
N GLY A 105 10.11 -2.74 -0.83
CA GLY A 105 11.40 -2.15 -1.17
C GLY A 105 11.36 -0.63 -1.10
N LYS A 106 12.20 -0.05 -0.24
CA LYS A 106 12.11 1.37 0.15
C LYS A 106 12.10 2.32 -1.05
N GLU A 107 13.05 2.15 -1.97
CA GLU A 107 13.17 3.02 -3.15
C GLU A 107 11.91 2.94 -4.03
N PHE A 108 11.43 1.73 -4.31
CA PHE A 108 10.28 1.52 -5.19
C PHE A 108 8.98 2.04 -4.57
N GLN A 109 8.76 1.77 -3.28
CA GLN A 109 7.57 2.25 -2.58
C GLN A 109 7.56 3.79 -2.46
N GLN A 110 8.72 4.39 -2.14
CA GLN A 110 8.82 5.84 -2.05
C GLN A 110 8.55 6.50 -3.39
N ASP A 111 9.13 5.99 -4.49
CA ASP A 111 8.92 6.55 -5.83
C ASP A 111 7.45 6.42 -6.29
N LYS A 112 6.77 5.31 -5.96
CA LYS A 112 5.31 5.19 -6.19
C LYS A 112 4.50 6.26 -5.44
N LEU A 113 4.82 6.47 -4.15
CA LEU A 113 4.17 7.49 -3.33
C LEU A 113 4.37 8.90 -3.90
N ASP A 114 5.62 9.22 -4.26
CA ASP A 114 5.97 10.55 -4.76
C ASP A 114 5.28 10.84 -6.10
N ARG A 115 5.29 9.86 -7.02
CA ARG A 115 4.68 10.00 -8.35
C ARG A 115 3.15 9.96 -8.32
N SER A 116 2.55 9.22 -7.41
CA SER A 116 1.10 9.20 -7.24
C SER A 116 0.55 10.48 -6.63
N GLY A 117 1.39 11.28 -5.96
CA GLY A 117 1.02 12.55 -5.34
C GLY A 117 0.15 12.42 -4.10
N VAL A 118 -0.08 11.21 -3.58
CA VAL A 118 -1.05 10.98 -2.48
C VAL A 118 -0.56 11.44 -1.12
N SER A 119 0.73 11.65 -0.93
CA SER A 119 1.33 12.02 0.37
C SER A 119 0.74 13.29 0.98
N ILE A 120 0.20 14.19 0.17
CA ILE A 120 -0.41 15.45 0.64
C ILE A 120 -1.68 15.23 1.48
N TYR A 121 -2.35 14.09 1.31
CA TYR A 121 -3.61 13.74 2.02
C TYR A 121 -3.37 13.11 3.39
N PHE A 122 -2.11 12.81 3.73
CA PHE A 122 -1.75 12.16 4.98
C PHE A 122 -0.95 13.09 5.90
N SER A 123 -1.14 12.92 7.20
CA SER A 123 -0.33 13.58 8.22
C SER A 123 1.13 13.15 8.10
N GLN A 124 1.32 11.83 7.94
CA GLN A 124 2.64 11.22 7.71
C GLN A 124 2.49 9.97 6.82
N THR A 125 3.55 9.70 6.05
CA THR A 125 3.68 8.49 5.23
C THR A 125 4.92 7.72 5.66
N TYR A 126 4.81 6.40 5.77
CA TYR A 126 5.89 5.52 6.20
C TYR A 126 6.08 4.37 5.21
N VAL A 127 7.32 4.18 4.77
CA VAL A 127 7.74 2.99 4.03
C VAL A 127 8.57 2.11 4.94
N VAL A 128 8.10 0.90 5.18
CA VAL A 128 8.79 -0.08 6.04
C VAL A 128 9.24 -1.29 5.22
N THR A 129 10.40 -1.86 5.56
CA THR A 129 11.00 -3.00 4.86
C THR A 129 10.86 -4.32 5.63
N GLU A 130 10.52 -4.26 6.92
CA GLU A 130 10.40 -5.45 7.79
C GLU A 130 8.96 -5.63 8.28
N SER A 131 8.51 -4.79 9.20
CA SER A 131 7.19 -4.89 9.81
C SER A 131 6.52 -3.53 9.94
N LYS A 132 5.19 -3.51 9.82
CA LYS A 132 4.38 -2.32 10.09
C LYS A 132 4.17 -2.08 11.59
N ASN A 133 4.44 -3.08 12.44
CA ASN A 133 4.08 -3.09 13.85
C ASN A 133 4.64 -1.93 14.66
N GLU A 134 5.91 -1.58 14.47
CA GLU A 134 6.54 -0.47 15.20
C GLU A 134 5.84 0.85 14.92
N ILE A 135 5.56 1.13 13.65
CA ILE A 135 4.90 2.37 13.24
C ILE A 135 3.45 2.41 13.72
N ILE A 136 2.72 1.30 13.58
CA ILE A 136 1.33 1.20 14.06
C ILE A 136 1.28 1.40 15.59
N SER A 137 2.16 0.74 16.34
CA SER A 137 2.24 0.88 17.80
C SER A 137 2.60 2.30 18.21
N MET A 138 3.50 2.95 17.51
CA MET A 138 3.85 4.36 17.75
C MET A 138 2.64 5.28 17.53
N ILE A 139 1.88 5.09 16.47
CA ILE A 139 0.67 5.87 16.17
C ILE A 139 -0.38 5.63 17.27
N CYS A 140 -0.64 4.36 17.65
CA CYS A 140 -1.57 4.01 18.73
C CYS A 140 -1.15 4.65 20.05
N ALA A 141 0.13 4.61 20.41
CA ALA A 141 0.66 5.20 21.63
C ALA A 141 0.55 6.73 21.65
N SER A 142 0.67 7.38 20.49
CA SER A 142 0.52 8.83 20.35
C SER A 142 -0.93 9.30 20.46
N HIS A 143 -1.90 8.38 20.31
CA HIS A 143 -3.34 8.65 20.28
C HIS A 143 -4.12 7.76 21.24
N LYS A 144 -3.62 7.59 22.48
CA LYS A 144 -4.18 6.66 23.49
C LYS A 144 -5.65 6.87 23.80
N ASP A 145 -6.13 8.10 23.73
CA ASP A 145 -7.52 8.49 24.04
C ASP A 145 -8.44 8.46 22.80
N GLU A 146 -7.90 8.07 21.66
CA GLU A 146 -8.64 7.97 20.41
C GLU A 146 -8.59 6.54 19.86
N GLN A 147 -9.64 6.13 19.15
CA GLN A 147 -9.56 4.93 18.30
C GLN A 147 -8.61 5.17 17.12
N VAL A 148 -7.82 4.15 16.80
CA VAL A 148 -6.98 4.06 15.63
C VAL A 148 -7.50 2.92 14.76
N VAL A 149 -7.96 3.21 13.56
CA VAL A 149 -8.47 2.22 12.61
C VAL A 149 -7.38 1.92 11.59
N PHE A 150 -7.06 0.65 11.38
CA PHE A 150 -6.02 0.22 10.44
C PHE A 150 -6.62 -0.63 9.33
N PHE A 151 -6.46 -0.17 8.07
CA PHE A 151 -6.90 -0.82 6.85
C PHE A 151 -5.73 -1.45 6.12
N ASP A 152 -5.83 -2.75 5.84
CA ASP A 152 -4.84 -3.51 5.06
C ASP A 152 -5.55 -4.64 4.31
N ASP A 153 -5.16 -4.94 3.06
CA ASP A 153 -5.72 -6.04 2.28
C ASP A 153 -5.24 -7.42 2.78
N LYS A 154 -4.07 -7.46 3.43
CA LYS A 154 -3.41 -8.69 3.87
C LYS A 154 -3.69 -9.00 5.34
N PRO A 155 -4.41 -10.10 5.63
CA PRO A 155 -4.64 -10.55 7.01
C PRO A 155 -3.37 -10.68 7.84
N LYS A 156 -2.24 -10.99 7.20
CA LYS A 156 -0.93 -11.09 7.86
C LYS A 156 -0.62 -9.83 8.67
N PHE A 157 -0.69 -8.65 8.05
CA PHE A 157 -0.33 -7.41 8.73
C PHE A 157 -1.34 -6.99 9.80
N LEU A 158 -2.62 -7.38 9.64
CA LEU A 158 -3.65 -7.14 10.65
C LEU A 158 -3.46 -8.03 11.89
N ASN A 159 -2.99 -9.27 11.69
CA ASN A 159 -2.78 -10.25 12.76
C ASN A 159 -1.44 -10.06 13.48
N ASP A 160 -0.46 -9.45 12.82
CA ASP A 160 0.87 -9.24 13.40
C ASP A 160 0.87 -8.18 14.53
N VAL A 161 -0.14 -7.29 14.57
CA VAL A 161 -0.22 -6.26 15.60
C VAL A 161 -0.84 -6.80 16.88
N SER A 162 -0.13 -6.65 17.99
CA SER A 162 -0.61 -7.05 19.31
C SER A 162 -1.69 -6.09 19.83
N LEU A 163 -2.94 -6.56 19.91
CA LEU A 163 -4.04 -5.78 20.51
C LEU A 163 -3.86 -5.54 22.01
N LYS A 164 -2.98 -6.29 22.68
CA LYS A 164 -2.62 -6.02 24.09
C LYS A 164 -1.78 -4.75 24.22
N ASP A 165 -0.89 -4.54 23.25
CA ASP A 165 0.01 -3.37 23.24
C ASP A 165 -0.67 -2.16 22.60
N CYS A 166 -1.67 -2.39 21.75
CA CYS A 166 -2.46 -1.38 21.04
C CYS A 166 -3.96 -1.55 21.33
N PRO A 167 -4.44 -1.30 22.57
CA PRO A 167 -5.83 -1.58 22.97
C PRO A 167 -6.87 -0.67 22.26
N ASN A 168 -6.42 0.44 21.68
CA ASN A 168 -7.23 1.38 20.91
C ASN A 168 -7.23 1.10 19.40
N LEU A 169 -6.55 0.02 18.95
CA LEU A 169 -6.48 -0.36 17.54
C LEU A 169 -7.71 -1.16 17.10
N VAL A 170 -8.22 -0.82 15.93
CA VAL A 170 -9.29 -1.54 15.21
C VAL A 170 -8.77 -1.98 13.86
N PRO A 171 -8.27 -3.21 13.70
CA PRO A 171 -7.83 -3.73 12.43
C PRO A 171 -9.02 -4.08 11.54
N ILE A 172 -8.98 -3.65 10.27
CA ILE A 172 -10.02 -3.90 9.27
C ILE A 172 -9.36 -4.45 8.00
N GLN A 173 -9.79 -5.63 7.57
CA GLN A 173 -9.40 -6.15 6.27
C GLN A 173 -10.11 -5.38 5.17
N TYR A 174 -9.32 -4.68 4.36
CA TYR A 174 -9.84 -4.00 3.17
C TYR A 174 -10.16 -5.00 2.06
N LYS A 175 -11.29 -4.77 1.39
CA LYS A 175 -11.70 -5.47 0.17
C LYS A 175 -12.33 -4.46 -0.78
N GLU A 176 -12.08 -4.59 -2.07
CA GLU A 176 -12.53 -3.63 -3.11
C GLU A 176 -14.05 -3.46 -3.19
N ASP A 177 -14.81 -4.51 -2.82
CA ASP A 177 -16.27 -4.55 -2.86
C ASP A 177 -16.97 -4.04 -1.59
N LEU A 178 -16.18 -3.57 -0.61
CA LEU A 178 -16.73 -3.08 0.65
C LEU A 178 -16.97 -1.56 0.59
N ASP A 179 -18.17 -1.14 0.99
CA ASP A 179 -18.45 0.26 1.28
C ASP A 179 -17.62 0.71 2.49
N PHE A 180 -16.60 1.52 2.21
CA PHE A 180 -15.68 2.04 3.22
C PHE A 180 -16.43 2.77 4.35
N ARG A 181 -17.49 3.52 4.04
CA ARG A 181 -18.28 4.28 5.00
C ARG A 181 -19.04 3.35 5.94
N GLU A 182 -19.67 2.32 5.37
CA GLU A 182 -20.40 1.32 6.15
C GLU A 182 -19.46 0.57 7.09
N LEU A 183 -18.27 0.19 6.60
CA LEU A 183 -17.24 -0.52 7.34
C LEU A 183 -16.73 0.28 8.56
N VAL A 184 -16.43 1.57 8.35
CA VAL A 184 -16.01 2.47 9.43
C VAL A 184 -17.14 2.64 10.45
N ARG A 185 -18.39 2.82 9.99
CA ARG A 185 -19.56 3.02 10.85
C ARG A 185 -19.85 1.80 11.71
N GLU A 186 -19.89 0.61 11.14
CA GLU A 186 -20.16 -0.64 11.87
C GLU A 186 -19.13 -0.91 12.95
N LYS A 187 -17.84 -0.82 12.62
CA LYS A 187 -16.77 -1.08 13.57
C LYS A 187 -16.70 -0.04 14.68
N THR A 188 -16.97 1.22 14.36
CA THR A 188 -17.04 2.30 15.35
C THR A 188 -18.18 2.09 16.33
N LEU A 189 -19.38 1.72 15.85
CA LEU A 189 -20.55 1.44 16.71
C LEU A 189 -20.31 0.23 17.59
N HIS A 190 -19.81 -0.87 17.07
CA HIS A 190 -19.52 -2.08 17.83
C HIS A 190 -18.54 -1.81 19.00
N ASN A 191 -17.49 -1.04 18.77
CA ASN A 191 -16.51 -0.72 19.81
C ASN A 191 -17.06 0.24 20.88
N LEU A 192 -17.91 1.19 20.50
CA LEU A 192 -18.62 2.06 21.47
C LEU A 192 -19.56 1.24 22.39
N GLU A 193 -20.24 0.23 21.87
CA GLU A 193 -21.08 -0.68 22.67
C GLU A 193 -20.25 -1.53 23.63
N MET A 194 -19.09 -2.05 23.18
CA MET A 194 -18.19 -2.84 24.03
C MET A 194 -17.56 -1.99 25.13
N ALA A 195 -17.22 -0.72 24.87
CA ALA A 195 -16.69 0.21 25.88
C ALA A 195 -17.73 0.57 26.96
N ARG A 196 -19.04 0.60 26.61
CA ARG A 196 -20.12 0.85 27.56
C ARG A 196 -20.44 -0.35 28.46
N ARG A 197 -19.99 -1.54 28.12
CA ARG A 197 -20.20 -2.79 28.90
C ARG A 197 -19.07 -3.12 29.87
N ARG A 198 -18.00 -2.31 29.87
CA ARG A 198 -16.89 -2.39 30.82
C ARG A 198 -17.02 -1.32 31.89
#